data_07110cf43ecacf5d3f24d7360a35e1e1
#
_entry.id   07110cf43ecacf5d3f24d7360a35e1e1
#
_cell.length_a   1.000
_cell.length_b   1.000
_cell.length_c   1.000
_cell.angle_alpha   90.00
_cell.angle_beta   90.00
_cell.angle_gamma   90.00
#
_symmetry.space_group_name_H-M   'P 1'
#
loop_
_entity.id
_entity.type
_entity.pdbx_description
1 polymer ?
#
loop_
_entity_poly.entity_id
_entity_poly.type
_entity_poly.pdbx_seq_one_letter_code
_entity_poly.pdbx_strand_id
1 'polypeptide(L)'
;LELLEELQTLASRNLYRGKYATFLGAGAYNHFIPSVVRALANRGEYLTSYTPYQAEASQGTLQTAYEFQSLVCQLLDMEVANSGMYDGASSFAEAALMACRIKKCYKVAVLTSVSPEYRNVLRTYVEPQGIEVEEVAPDLSEVRDDVACLMAQTPNFYGYLEDLGRLKRVSHSSGALLVTSVNPIAMAMFKPPGAYGVDIVIPKKYIGKEDGDFA
;
A
#
# COMPACT_ATOMS: atom_id res chain seq x y z
N LEU A 1 -37.36 -0.60 -15.62
CA LEU A 1 -37.12 0.84 -15.65
C LEU A 1 -37.44 1.46 -14.28
N GLU A 2 -38.61 1.20 -13.72
CA GLU A 2 -39.09 1.74 -12.45
C GLU A 2 -38.15 1.47 -11.26
N LEU A 3 -37.65 0.23 -11.11
CA LEU A 3 -36.66 -0.12 -10.08
C LEU A 3 -35.34 0.65 -10.26
N LEU A 4 -34.87 0.80 -11.48
CA LEU A 4 -33.65 1.55 -11.77
C LEU A 4 -33.79 3.03 -11.41
N GLU A 5 -34.94 3.63 -11.71
CA GLU A 5 -35.24 5.03 -11.37
C GLU A 5 -35.30 5.23 -9.84
N GLU A 6 -35.91 4.27 -9.13
CA GLU A 6 -35.95 4.31 -7.67
C GLU A 6 -34.55 4.22 -7.06
N LEU A 7 -33.72 3.28 -7.51
CA LEU A 7 -32.33 3.12 -7.07
C LEU A 7 -31.48 4.34 -7.41
N GLN A 8 -31.63 4.92 -8.59
CA GLN A 8 -30.94 6.15 -8.96
C GLN A 8 -31.36 7.34 -8.09
N THR A 9 -32.65 7.42 -7.74
CA THR A 9 -33.17 8.44 -6.84
C THR A 9 -32.56 8.32 -5.44
N LEU A 10 -32.47 7.09 -4.91
CA LEU A 10 -31.82 6.84 -3.63
C LEU A 10 -30.33 7.17 -3.68
N ALA A 11 -29.63 6.72 -4.71
CA ALA A 11 -28.20 6.98 -4.91
C ALA A 11 -27.90 8.49 -5.04
N SER A 12 -28.79 9.27 -5.66
CA SER A 12 -28.62 10.71 -5.84
C SER A 12 -28.60 11.51 -4.54
N ARG A 13 -29.07 10.92 -3.43
CA ARG A 13 -29.04 11.54 -2.08
C ARG A 13 -27.64 11.46 -1.45
N ASN A 14 -26.76 10.62 -1.96
CA ASN A 14 -25.39 10.55 -1.47
C ASN A 14 -24.58 11.77 -1.93
N LEU A 15 -23.67 12.20 -1.05
CA LEU A 15 -22.65 13.18 -1.39
C LEU A 15 -21.45 12.42 -1.94
N TYR A 16 -21.18 12.57 -3.23
CA TYR A 16 -20.07 11.86 -3.89
C TYR A 16 -19.12 12.84 -4.58
N ARG A 17 -17.91 12.35 -4.82
CA ARG A 17 -16.90 13.07 -5.60
C ARG A 17 -17.45 13.34 -7.01
N GLY A 18 -16.99 14.36 -7.65
CA GLY A 18 -17.49 14.78 -8.97
C GLY A 18 -18.64 15.77 -8.88
N LYS A 19 -19.50 15.69 -7.87
CA LYS A 19 -20.50 16.71 -7.58
C LYS A 19 -19.99 17.79 -6.62
N TYR A 20 -19.08 17.42 -5.71
CA TYR A 20 -18.52 18.29 -4.69
C TYR A 20 -16.99 18.19 -4.64
N ALA A 21 -16.32 19.30 -4.32
CA ALA A 21 -14.93 19.26 -3.90
C ALA A 21 -14.84 18.62 -2.51
N THR A 22 -13.97 17.66 -2.33
CA THR A 22 -13.78 16.98 -1.04
C THR A 22 -12.38 17.26 -0.49
N PHE A 23 -12.34 17.58 0.79
CA PHE A 23 -11.10 17.84 1.55
C PHE A 23 -10.90 16.81 2.67
N LEU A 24 -11.56 15.67 2.60
CA LEU A 24 -11.42 14.60 3.59
C LEU A 24 -9.98 14.09 3.73
N GLY A 25 -9.23 14.03 2.62
CA GLY A 25 -7.86 13.51 2.63
C GLY A 25 -7.82 12.03 3.03
N ALA A 26 -6.96 11.71 4.01
CA ALA A 26 -6.84 10.37 4.61
C ALA A 26 -6.61 9.23 3.61
N GLY A 27 -5.94 9.53 2.49
CA GLY A 27 -5.65 8.55 1.43
C GLY A 27 -6.75 8.38 0.40
N ALA A 28 -7.86 9.09 0.49
CA ALA A 28 -8.95 9.06 -0.48
C ALA A 28 -8.83 10.23 -1.47
N TYR A 29 -7.90 10.10 -2.43
CA TYR A 29 -7.60 11.14 -3.43
C TYR A 29 -8.28 10.86 -4.75
N ASN A 30 -8.57 11.91 -5.53
CA ASN A 30 -9.04 11.78 -6.89
C ASN A 30 -7.90 11.37 -7.82
N HIS A 31 -8.14 10.33 -8.62
CA HIS A 31 -7.22 9.88 -9.65
C HIS A 31 -7.94 9.83 -10.99
N PHE A 32 -7.22 10.14 -12.07
CA PHE A 32 -7.72 9.86 -13.40
C PHE A 32 -7.57 8.36 -13.69
N ILE A 33 -8.68 7.70 -13.98
CA ILE A 33 -8.72 6.28 -14.33
C ILE A 33 -9.15 6.17 -15.80
N PRO A 34 -8.25 5.76 -16.71
CA PRO A 34 -8.61 5.55 -18.11
C PRO A 34 -9.72 4.50 -18.25
N SER A 35 -10.66 4.73 -19.19
CA SER A 35 -11.77 3.79 -19.44
C SER A 35 -11.31 2.38 -19.81
N VAL A 36 -10.12 2.24 -20.40
CA VAL A 36 -9.50 0.95 -20.73
C VAL A 36 -9.25 0.08 -19.48
N VAL A 37 -9.00 0.68 -18.32
CA VAL A 37 -8.77 -0.04 -17.06
C VAL A 37 -10.01 -0.86 -16.69
N ARG A 38 -11.19 -0.24 -16.71
CA ARG A 38 -12.46 -0.94 -16.48
C ARG A 38 -12.74 -2.00 -17.56
N ALA A 39 -12.51 -1.65 -18.81
CA ALA A 39 -12.75 -2.55 -19.93
C ALA A 39 -11.91 -3.83 -19.82
N LEU A 40 -10.65 -3.72 -19.43
CA LEU A 40 -9.76 -4.86 -19.26
C LEU A 40 -10.03 -5.62 -17.95
N ALA A 41 -10.24 -4.93 -16.83
CA ALA A 41 -10.49 -5.56 -15.54
C ALA A 41 -11.79 -6.38 -15.51
N ASN A 42 -12.81 -5.99 -16.30
CA ASN A 42 -14.09 -6.68 -16.39
C ASN A 42 -14.11 -7.81 -17.44
N ARG A 43 -12.98 -8.15 -18.03
CA ARG A 43 -12.94 -9.29 -18.95
C ARG A 43 -13.10 -10.60 -18.20
N GLY A 44 -13.88 -11.51 -18.75
CA GLY A 44 -14.19 -12.81 -18.16
C GLY A 44 -12.95 -13.64 -17.83
N GLU A 45 -11.90 -13.51 -18.62
CA GLU A 45 -10.63 -14.20 -18.43
C GLU A 45 -9.95 -13.85 -17.09
N TYR A 46 -10.16 -12.62 -16.58
CA TYR A 46 -9.64 -12.18 -15.28
C TYR A 46 -10.67 -12.41 -14.16
N LEU A 47 -11.93 -12.06 -14.38
CA LEU A 47 -12.99 -12.16 -13.35
C LEU A 47 -13.27 -13.59 -12.92
N THR A 48 -13.18 -14.56 -13.84
CA THR A 48 -13.41 -15.98 -13.55
C THR A 48 -12.16 -16.72 -13.13
N SER A 49 -10.99 -16.08 -13.21
CA SER A 49 -9.72 -16.67 -12.78
C SER A 49 -9.70 -16.78 -11.26
N TYR A 50 -9.38 -17.98 -10.76
CA TYR A 50 -9.19 -18.22 -9.33
C TYR A 50 -7.69 -18.33 -9.03
N THR A 51 -7.23 -19.48 -8.63
CA THR A 51 -5.79 -19.71 -8.39
C THR A 51 -5.22 -20.50 -9.56
N PRO A 52 -4.05 -20.13 -10.12
CA PRO A 52 -3.43 -20.82 -11.25
C PRO A 52 -2.76 -22.14 -10.81
N TYR A 53 -3.55 -23.11 -10.34
CA TYR A 53 -3.03 -24.40 -9.86
C TYR A 53 -2.35 -25.22 -10.95
N GLN A 54 -2.87 -25.17 -12.17
CA GLN A 54 -2.32 -25.86 -13.34
C GLN A 54 -1.60 -24.84 -14.21
N ALA A 55 -0.27 -24.79 -14.14
CA ALA A 55 0.53 -23.83 -14.89
C ALA A 55 0.33 -23.93 -16.41
N GLU A 56 0.14 -25.16 -16.93
CA GLU A 56 -0.11 -25.45 -18.33
C GLU A 56 -1.45 -24.88 -18.83
N ALA A 57 -2.45 -24.81 -17.97
CA ALA A 57 -3.78 -24.24 -18.29
C ALA A 57 -3.86 -22.74 -18.01
N SER A 58 -3.00 -22.21 -17.14
CA SER A 58 -3.05 -20.83 -16.61
C SER A 58 -1.91 -19.95 -17.12
N GLN A 59 -1.31 -20.26 -18.24
CA GLN A 59 -0.12 -19.57 -18.78
C GLN A 59 -0.34 -18.07 -18.93
N GLY A 60 -1.48 -17.65 -19.47
CA GLY A 60 -1.80 -16.23 -19.65
C GLY A 60 -1.95 -15.48 -18.32
N THR A 61 -2.59 -16.07 -17.32
CA THR A 61 -2.72 -15.50 -15.97
C THR A 61 -1.35 -15.38 -15.29
N LEU A 62 -0.52 -16.41 -15.40
CA LEU A 62 0.83 -16.40 -14.84
C LEU A 62 1.72 -15.36 -15.53
N GLN A 63 1.63 -15.23 -16.85
CA GLN A 63 2.34 -14.20 -17.59
C GLN A 63 1.92 -12.80 -17.14
N THR A 64 0.61 -12.55 -17.01
CA THR A 64 0.09 -11.27 -16.53
C THR A 64 0.60 -10.94 -15.11
N ALA A 65 0.62 -11.92 -14.22
CA ALA A 65 1.15 -11.74 -12.87
C ALA A 65 2.65 -11.41 -12.90
N TYR A 66 3.43 -12.08 -13.73
CA TYR A 66 4.86 -11.83 -13.90
C TYR A 66 5.14 -10.43 -14.48
N GLU A 67 4.38 -10.02 -15.50
CA GLU A 67 4.49 -8.68 -16.08
C GLU A 67 4.13 -7.60 -15.06
N PHE A 68 3.07 -7.82 -14.27
CA PHE A 68 2.70 -6.93 -13.17
C PHE A 68 3.85 -6.78 -12.16
N GLN A 69 4.45 -7.87 -11.72
CA GLN A 69 5.60 -7.84 -10.80
C GLN A 69 6.76 -7.04 -11.39
N SER A 70 7.06 -7.25 -12.66
CA SER A 70 8.14 -6.53 -13.38
C SER A 70 7.87 -5.04 -13.47
N LEU A 71 6.63 -4.64 -13.77
CA LEU A 71 6.21 -3.23 -13.82
C LEU A 71 6.29 -2.57 -12.45
N VAL A 72 5.88 -3.27 -11.39
CA VAL A 72 6.00 -2.76 -10.02
C VAL A 72 7.46 -2.58 -9.63
N CYS A 73 8.33 -3.53 -9.96
CA CYS A 73 9.77 -3.41 -9.74
C CYS A 73 10.35 -2.17 -10.43
N GLN A 74 10.02 -1.96 -11.70
CA GLN A 74 10.49 -0.80 -12.46
C GLN A 74 9.96 0.53 -11.89
N LEU A 75 8.68 0.57 -11.51
CA LEU A 75 8.06 1.78 -10.96
C LEU A 75 8.67 2.20 -9.62
N LEU A 76 9.04 1.23 -8.79
CA LEU A 76 9.51 1.46 -7.44
C LEU A 76 11.04 1.36 -7.28
N ASP A 77 11.74 1.02 -8.37
CA ASP A 77 13.18 0.76 -8.39
C ASP A 77 13.58 -0.33 -7.37
N MET A 78 12.84 -1.45 -7.41
CA MET A 78 13.04 -2.61 -6.55
C MET A 78 13.41 -3.84 -7.40
N GLU A 79 14.13 -4.79 -6.81
CA GLU A 79 14.62 -5.99 -7.53
C GLU A 79 13.56 -7.08 -7.65
N VAL A 80 12.68 -7.20 -6.66
CA VAL A 80 11.67 -8.27 -6.56
C VAL A 80 10.33 -7.69 -6.10
N ALA A 81 9.25 -8.20 -6.68
CA ALA A 81 7.89 -7.94 -6.21
C ALA A 81 7.06 -9.23 -6.15
N ASN A 82 6.10 -9.29 -5.23
CA ASN A 82 5.04 -10.30 -5.28
C ASN A 82 3.93 -9.88 -6.27
N SER A 83 3.03 -10.78 -6.60
CA SER A 83 1.94 -10.50 -7.55
C SER A 83 0.71 -9.83 -6.93
N GLY A 84 0.72 -9.56 -5.64
CA GLY A 84 -0.30 -8.81 -4.93
C GLY A 84 -0.55 -9.30 -3.51
N MET A 85 -1.16 -8.43 -2.74
CA MET A 85 -1.64 -8.67 -1.38
C MET A 85 -3.09 -8.17 -1.29
N TYR A 86 -3.82 -8.51 -0.23
CA TYR A 86 -5.22 -8.14 -0.07
C TYR A 86 -5.46 -6.63 -0.08
N ASP A 87 -4.72 -5.89 0.75
CA ASP A 87 -4.78 -4.44 0.86
C ASP A 87 -3.46 -3.85 1.39
N GLY A 88 -3.38 -2.51 1.39
CA GLY A 88 -2.17 -1.82 1.82
C GLY A 88 -1.87 -1.95 3.32
N ALA A 89 -2.88 -2.03 4.17
CA ALA A 89 -2.68 -2.11 5.62
C ALA A 89 -2.21 -3.51 6.04
N SER A 90 -2.83 -4.57 5.48
CA SER A 90 -2.37 -5.95 5.70
C SER A 90 -0.98 -6.18 5.12
N SER A 91 -0.69 -5.62 3.93
CA SER A 91 0.67 -5.68 3.35
C SER A 91 1.70 -4.98 4.23
N PHE A 92 1.33 -3.87 4.86
CA PHE A 92 2.18 -3.13 5.79
C PHE A 92 2.51 -3.98 7.04
N ALA A 93 1.52 -4.67 7.58
CA ALA A 93 1.70 -5.58 8.70
C ALA A 93 2.56 -6.80 8.33
N GLU A 94 2.32 -7.41 7.16
CA GLU A 94 3.13 -8.53 6.65
C GLU A 94 4.60 -8.14 6.41
N ALA A 95 4.85 -6.91 5.97
CA ALA A 95 6.21 -6.40 5.84
C ALA A 95 6.92 -6.28 7.19
N ALA A 96 6.20 -5.87 8.24
CA ALA A 96 6.73 -5.88 9.61
C ALA A 96 7.08 -7.30 10.08
N LEU A 97 6.19 -8.27 9.86
CA LEU A 97 6.45 -9.67 10.17
C LEU A 97 7.65 -10.23 9.40
N MET A 98 7.78 -9.85 8.12
CA MET A 98 8.93 -10.21 7.30
C MET A 98 10.22 -9.62 7.87
N ALA A 99 10.22 -8.34 8.23
CA ALA A 99 11.36 -7.66 8.83
C ALA A 99 11.78 -8.32 10.16
N CYS A 100 10.81 -8.65 11.02
CA CYS A 100 11.06 -9.35 12.28
C CYS A 100 11.72 -10.72 12.06
N ARG A 101 11.26 -11.50 11.07
CA ARG A 101 11.86 -12.79 10.72
C ARG A 101 13.30 -12.65 10.21
N ILE A 102 13.56 -11.65 9.36
CA ILE A 102 14.90 -11.38 8.81
C ILE A 102 15.86 -10.95 9.92
N LYS A 103 15.43 -10.02 10.77
CA LYS A 103 16.28 -9.45 11.84
C LYS A 103 16.31 -10.29 13.12
N LYS A 104 15.40 -11.26 13.27
CA LYS A 104 15.20 -12.02 14.50
C LYS A 104 14.99 -11.11 15.73
N CYS A 105 14.26 -10.02 15.51
CA CYS A 105 13.91 -9.01 16.50
C CYS A 105 12.40 -8.86 16.54
N TYR A 106 11.84 -8.76 17.74
CA TYR A 106 10.39 -8.75 17.99
C TYR A 106 9.87 -7.35 18.36
N LYS A 107 10.46 -6.33 17.77
CA LYS A 107 10.07 -4.95 17.96
C LYS A 107 10.12 -4.19 16.65
N VAL A 108 9.13 -3.36 16.39
CA VAL A 108 9.04 -2.51 15.19
C VAL A 108 8.76 -1.07 15.60
N ALA A 109 9.40 -0.12 14.92
CA ALA A 109 9.14 1.30 15.06
C ALA A 109 8.27 1.78 13.90
N VAL A 110 7.20 2.53 14.18
CA VAL A 110 6.32 3.10 13.16
C VAL A 110 6.16 4.60 13.38
N LEU A 111 6.30 5.39 12.31
CA LEU A 111 6.11 6.83 12.41
C LEU A 111 4.65 7.17 12.74
N THR A 112 4.44 8.12 13.65
CA THR A 112 3.10 8.63 14.01
C THR A 112 2.40 9.31 12.83
N SER A 113 3.15 9.69 11.79
CA SER A 113 2.64 10.23 10.52
C SER A 113 2.05 9.18 9.57
N VAL A 114 2.20 7.89 9.87
CA VAL A 114 1.52 6.79 9.16
C VAL A 114 0.03 6.81 9.50
N SER A 115 -0.83 6.46 8.53
CA SER A 115 -2.27 6.36 8.74
C SER A 115 -2.62 5.61 10.03
N PRO A 116 -3.51 6.15 10.89
CA PRO A 116 -3.97 5.47 12.10
C PRO A 116 -4.54 4.07 11.82
N GLU A 117 -5.26 3.90 10.71
CA GLU A 117 -5.82 2.60 10.30
C GLU A 117 -4.70 1.58 10.03
N TYR A 118 -3.63 1.99 9.35
CA TYR A 118 -2.47 1.12 9.09
C TYR A 118 -1.78 0.71 10.39
N ARG A 119 -1.63 1.66 11.33
CA ARG A 119 -1.04 1.38 12.65
C ARG A 119 -1.91 0.42 13.47
N ASN A 120 -3.24 0.56 13.41
CA ASN A 120 -4.18 -0.35 14.09
C ASN A 120 -4.13 -1.76 13.49
N VAL A 121 -4.13 -1.90 12.16
CA VAL A 121 -3.99 -3.20 11.49
C VAL A 121 -2.63 -3.83 11.82
N LEU A 122 -1.55 -3.04 11.79
CA LEU A 122 -0.22 -3.51 12.20
C LEU A 122 -0.27 -4.13 13.60
N ARG A 123 -0.80 -3.43 14.61
CA ARG A 123 -0.93 -3.93 15.98
C ARG A 123 -1.73 -5.24 16.04
N THR A 124 -2.87 -5.29 15.33
CA THR A 124 -3.71 -6.48 15.26
C THR A 124 -2.97 -7.71 14.76
N TYR A 125 -2.05 -7.53 13.81
CA TYR A 125 -1.28 -8.64 13.23
C TYR A 125 -0.10 -9.07 14.11
N VAL A 126 0.61 -8.10 14.71
CA VAL A 126 1.93 -8.36 15.30
C VAL A 126 1.89 -8.55 16.82
N GLU A 127 1.04 -7.82 17.57
CA GLU A 127 0.98 -7.92 19.03
C GLU A 127 0.60 -9.32 19.55
N PRO A 128 -0.36 -10.06 18.93
CA PRO A 128 -0.64 -11.43 19.34
C PRO A 128 0.54 -12.40 19.15
N GLN A 129 1.53 -12.02 18.36
CA GLN A 129 2.77 -12.78 18.12
C GLN A 129 3.92 -12.34 19.06
N GLY A 130 3.63 -11.48 20.03
CA GLY A 130 4.62 -10.98 20.98
C GLY A 130 5.57 -9.92 20.39
N ILE A 131 5.19 -9.27 19.29
CA ILE A 131 5.98 -8.20 18.67
C ILE A 131 5.50 -6.86 19.22
N GLU A 132 6.42 -6.08 19.77
CA GLU A 132 6.17 -4.74 20.30
C GLU A 132 6.11 -3.71 19.17
N VAL A 133 5.12 -2.80 19.22
CA VAL A 133 4.98 -1.68 18.28
C VAL A 133 5.27 -0.38 19.00
N GLU A 134 6.38 0.26 18.65
CA GLU A 134 6.77 1.58 19.14
C GLU A 134 6.35 2.66 18.14
N GLU A 135 5.58 3.64 18.59
CA GLU A 135 5.24 4.81 17.77
C GLU A 135 6.29 5.90 17.97
N VAL A 136 6.87 6.36 16.87
CA VAL A 136 7.97 7.32 16.86
C VAL A 136 7.56 8.59 16.13
N ALA A 137 7.93 9.74 16.69
CA ALA A 137 7.69 11.02 16.05
C ALA A 137 8.52 11.16 14.73
N PRO A 138 8.03 11.91 13.73
CA PRO A 138 8.74 12.07 12.45
C PRO A 138 10.12 12.76 12.55
N ASP A 139 10.40 13.42 13.66
CA ASP A 139 11.71 14.00 13.95
C ASP A 139 12.77 12.94 14.29
N LEU A 140 12.34 11.70 14.53
CA LEU A 140 13.19 10.52 14.79
C LEU A 140 14.05 10.66 16.07
N SER A 141 13.66 11.51 16.99
CA SER A 141 14.43 11.77 18.23
C SER A 141 14.51 10.57 19.18
N GLU A 142 13.61 9.56 18.97
CA GLU A 142 13.41 8.43 19.89
C GLU A 142 13.64 7.05 19.23
N VAL A 143 14.19 6.97 18.00
CA VAL A 143 14.44 5.67 17.36
C VAL A 143 15.54 4.92 18.11
N ARG A 144 15.22 3.74 18.59
CA ARG A 144 16.15 2.85 19.33
C ARG A 144 16.88 1.88 18.40
N ASP A 145 18.00 1.36 18.90
CA ASP A 145 18.84 0.41 18.14
C ASP A 145 18.34 -1.04 18.16
N ASP A 146 17.22 -1.32 18.88
CA ASP A 146 16.70 -2.67 19.12
C ASP A 146 15.42 -2.98 18.31
N VAL A 147 15.23 -2.36 17.13
CA VAL A 147 14.06 -2.56 16.29
C VAL A 147 14.39 -3.34 15.00
N ALA A 148 13.46 -4.20 14.57
CA ALA A 148 13.59 -4.95 13.32
C ALA A 148 13.48 -4.03 12.09
N CYS A 149 12.58 -3.05 12.17
CA CYS A 149 12.37 -2.09 11.09
C CYS A 149 11.85 -0.73 11.60
N LEU A 150 12.12 0.29 10.79
CA LEU A 150 11.46 1.59 10.84
C LEU A 150 10.42 1.65 9.72
N MET A 151 9.19 1.94 10.07
CA MET A 151 8.05 1.91 9.15
C MET A 151 7.52 3.32 8.89
N ALA A 152 7.40 3.69 7.62
CA ALA A 152 6.97 5.02 7.18
C ALA A 152 5.90 4.92 6.07
N GLN A 153 5.28 6.06 5.78
CA GLN A 153 4.35 6.23 4.66
C GLN A 153 4.69 7.54 3.94
N THR A 154 4.77 7.51 2.61
CA THR A 154 5.02 8.72 1.80
C THR A 154 4.22 8.70 0.49
N PRO A 155 3.43 9.76 0.18
CA PRO A 155 3.04 10.82 1.10
C PRO A 155 2.40 10.26 2.37
N ASN A 156 2.65 10.90 3.51
CA ASN A 156 2.13 10.45 4.80
C ASN A 156 0.62 10.76 4.96
N PHE A 157 0.04 10.39 6.11
CA PHE A 157 -1.40 10.59 6.36
C PHE A 157 -1.84 12.04 6.24
N TYR A 158 -0.96 12.99 6.53
CA TYR A 158 -1.22 14.44 6.47
C TYR A 158 -0.89 15.06 5.10
N GLY A 159 -0.43 14.25 4.14
CA GLY A 159 -0.09 14.69 2.78
C GLY A 159 1.34 15.23 2.61
N TYR A 160 2.19 15.15 3.62
CA TYR A 160 3.60 15.53 3.51
C TYR A 160 4.45 14.40 2.94
N LEU A 161 5.52 14.77 2.28
CA LEU A 161 6.56 13.84 1.82
C LEU A 161 7.57 13.61 2.95
N GLU A 162 7.80 12.34 3.28
CA GLU A 162 8.86 11.97 4.21
C GLU A 162 10.23 11.99 3.51
N ASP A 163 11.26 12.45 4.19
CA ASP A 163 12.66 12.38 3.71
C ASP A 163 13.18 10.94 3.82
N LEU A 164 12.94 10.15 2.75
CA LEU A 164 13.38 8.74 2.69
C LEU A 164 14.90 8.59 2.84
N GLY A 165 15.69 9.56 2.39
CA GLY A 165 17.14 9.52 2.54
C GLY A 165 17.54 9.66 4.01
N ARG A 166 16.87 10.52 4.78
CA ARG A 166 17.07 10.65 6.22
C ARG A 166 16.61 9.39 6.95
N LEU A 167 15.41 8.89 6.64
CA LEU A 167 14.87 7.67 7.24
C LEU A 167 15.81 6.48 7.02
N LYS A 168 16.36 6.33 5.79
CA LYS A 168 17.34 5.28 5.50
C LYS A 168 18.60 5.39 6.30
N ARG A 169 19.14 6.60 6.47
CA ARG A 169 20.34 6.78 7.31
C ARG A 169 20.08 6.39 8.77
N VAL A 170 18.93 6.77 9.32
CA VAL A 170 18.57 6.44 10.71
C VAL A 170 18.34 4.93 10.86
N SER A 171 17.55 4.30 10.00
CA SER A 171 17.33 2.86 10.06
C SER A 171 18.62 2.06 9.89
N HIS A 172 19.50 2.50 8.99
CA HIS A 172 20.78 1.84 8.77
C HIS A 172 21.71 1.96 9.99
N SER A 173 21.75 3.12 10.66
CA SER A 173 22.60 3.31 11.86
C SER A 173 22.15 2.44 13.03
N SER A 174 20.85 2.18 13.17
CA SER A 174 20.29 1.27 14.17
C SER A 174 20.27 -0.20 13.74
N GLY A 175 20.75 -0.52 12.53
CA GLY A 175 20.73 -1.88 11.97
C GLY A 175 19.34 -2.37 11.57
N ALA A 176 18.33 -1.52 11.57
CA ALA A 176 16.96 -1.81 11.21
C ALA A 176 16.73 -1.77 9.68
N LEU A 177 15.69 -2.45 9.22
CA LEU A 177 15.22 -2.32 7.84
C LEU A 177 14.31 -1.08 7.71
N LEU A 178 14.38 -0.39 6.57
CA LEU A 178 13.42 0.65 6.25
C LEU A 178 12.27 0.05 5.44
N VAL A 179 11.05 0.14 5.98
CA VAL A 179 9.80 -0.28 5.35
C VAL A 179 8.98 0.96 5.00
N THR A 180 8.59 1.12 3.75
CA THR A 180 7.85 2.32 3.33
C THR A 180 6.60 1.98 2.52
N SER A 181 5.46 2.49 2.98
CA SER A 181 4.23 2.49 2.19
C SER A 181 4.19 3.72 1.28
N VAL A 182 3.94 3.53 -0.02
CA VAL A 182 3.94 4.59 -1.02
C VAL A 182 2.67 4.62 -1.84
N ASN A 183 2.31 5.80 -2.35
CA ASN A 183 1.31 5.91 -3.41
C ASN A 183 2.01 5.66 -4.77
N PRO A 184 1.70 4.56 -5.48
CA PRO A 184 2.38 4.24 -6.73
C PRO A 184 2.15 5.30 -7.83
N ILE A 185 1.01 5.98 -7.84
CA ILE A 185 0.72 7.05 -8.81
C ILE A 185 1.63 8.26 -8.56
N ALA A 186 1.94 8.55 -7.31
CA ALA A 186 2.87 9.63 -6.96
C ALA A 186 4.30 9.39 -7.47
N MET A 187 4.67 8.13 -7.70
CA MET A 187 6.01 7.77 -8.23
C MET A 187 6.24 8.24 -9.66
N ALA A 188 5.19 8.63 -10.38
CA ALA A 188 5.35 9.32 -11.67
C ALA A 188 5.98 10.73 -11.55
N MET A 189 5.94 11.32 -10.35
CA MET A 189 6.46 12.67 -10.07
C MET A 189 7.66 12.66 -9.13
N PHE A 190 7.85 11.62 -8.33
CA PHE A 190 8.85 11.55 -7.29
C PHE A 190 9.88 10.45 -7.58
N LYS A 191 11.08 10.66 -7.08
CA LYS A 191 12.13 9.64 -7.12
C LYS A 191 11.64 8.37 -6.40
N PRO A 192 11.76 7.18 -7.02
CA PRO A 192 11.26 5.94 -6.45
C PRO A 192 11.98 5.55 -5.15
N PRO A 193 11.31 4.84 -4.25
CA PRO A 193 11.87 4.51 -2.93
C PRO A 193 13.11 3.62 -3.00
N GLY A 194 13.20 2.70 -3.97
CA GLY A 194 14.39 1.87 -4.18
C GLY A 194 15.65 2.70 -4.41
N ALA A 195 15.55 3.82 -5.14
CA ALA A 195 16.67 4.72 -5.39
C ALA A 195 17.17 5.47 -4.12
N TYR A 196 16.45 5.38 -3.00
CA TYR A 196 16.91 5.80 -1.66
C TYR A 196 17.45 4.64 -0.83
N GLY A 197 17.42 3.41 -1.37
CA GLY A 197 17.83 2.20 -0.66
C GLY A 197 16.81 1.71 0.37
N VAL A 198 15.52 1.99 0.17
CA VAL A 198 14.44 1.40 0.99
C VAL A 198 14.47 -0.12 0.84
N ASP A 199 14.37 -0.85 1.95
CA ASP A 199 14.54 -2.30 1.94
C ASP A 199 13.24 -3.03 1.55
N ILE A 200 12.08 -2.54 2.03
CA ILE A 200 10.76 -3.11 1.72
C ILE A 200 9.80 -1.98 1.34
N VAL A 201 9.17 -2.11 0.18
CA VAL A 201 8.21 -1.12 -0.32
C VAL A 201 6.84 -1.74 -0.48
N ILE A 202 5.83 -1.08 0.08
CA ILE A 202 4.43 -1.45 -0.07
C ILE A 202 3.76 -0.40 -0.97
N PRO A 203 3.50 -0.70 -2.24
CA PRO A 203 2.66 0.17 -3.04
C PRO A 203 1.25 0.12 -2.46
N LYS A 204 0.78 1.26 -1.95
CA LYS A 204 -0.59 1.37 -1.46
C LYS A 204 -1.53 1.14 -2.64
N LYS A 205 -2.23 0.02 -2.65
CA LYS A 205 -3.20 -0.28 -3.68
C LYS A 205 -4.37 0.67 -3.51
N TYR A 206 -4.36 1.78 -4.23
CA TYR A 206 -5.56 2.54 -4.45
C TYR A 206 -6.39 1.81 -5.49
N ILE A 207 -7.30 1.00 -5.02
CA ILE A 207 -8.53 0.83 -5.74
C ILE A 207 -9.25 2.15 -5.49
N GLY A 208 -9.16 3.06 -6.44
CA GLY A 208 -9.98 4.26 -6.40
C GLY A 208 -11.41 3.80 -6.33
N LYS A 209 -12.07 3.99 -5.18
CA LYS A 209 -13.51 4.00 -5.14
C LYS A 209 -13.93 5.23 -5.92
N GLU A 210 -14.03 5.13 -7.23
CA GLU A 210 -14.91 5.98 -7.99
C GLU A 210 -16.30 5.40 -7.84
N ASP A 211 -17.19 6.20 -7.28
CA ASP A 211 -18.63 6.08 -7.40
C ASP A 211 -19.25 4.74 -6.97
N GLY A 212 -19.08 4.35 -5.72
CA GLY A 212 -19.95 3.36 -5.09
C GLY A 212 -19.93 1.94 -5.68
N ASP A 213 -19.14 1.67 -6.71
CA ASP A 213 -19.07 0.40 -7.40
C ASP A 213 -17.97 -0.49 -6.83
N PHE A 214 -18.16 -0.93 -5.57
CA PHE A 214 -17.47 -2.10 -5.07
C PHE A 214 -18.43 -2.91 -4.21
N ALA A 215 -19.03 -3.88 -4.87
CA ALA A 215 -19.32 -5.15 -4.25
C ALA A 215 -18.08 -6.01 -4.31
#